data_4e56e075869e7a682e7a852a6ff0dbd3
#
_entry.id   4e56e075869e7a682e7a852a6ff0dbd3
#
_cell.length_a   1.000
_cell.length_b   1.000
_cell.length_c   1.000
_cell.angle_alpha   90.00
_cell.angle_beta   90.00
_cell.angle_gamma   90.00
#
_symmetry.space_group_name_H-M   'P 1'
#
loop_
_entity.id
_entity.type
_entity.pdbx_description
1 polymer ?
#
loop_
_entity_poly.entity_id
_entity_poly.type
_entity_poly.pdbx_seq_one_letter_code
_entity_poly.pdbx_strand_id
1 'polypeptide(L)'
;VVAVKTSEFEPGDITAFYYNNKLLVRRVICTGGSQITVEKDGSVLIDEQPLDEPYLTEKSIGQCDLEFPYYVQPGNVFVMGDARAVSMDSRLTENGVIPTDRILGKVLFVN
;
A
#
# COMPACT_ATOMS: atom_id res chain seq x y z
N VAL A 1 4.06 17.06 -10.11
CA VAL A 1 4.26 16.03 -9.10
C VAL A 1 5.52 16.33 -8.32
N VAL A 2 5.41 16.41 -7.02
CA VAL A 2 6.53 16.66 -6.12
C VAL A 2 6.61 15.51 -5.11
N ALA A 3 7.81 14.98 -4.88
CA ALA A 3 8.05 14.00 -3.84
C ALA A 3 8.75 14.66 -2.66
N VAL A 4 8.26 14.41 -1.47
CA VAL A 4 8.84 14.92 -0.22
C VAL A 4 9.46 13.76 0.52
N LYS A 5 10.74 13.89 0.84
CA LYS A 5 11.45 12.85 1.60
C LYS A 5 10.95 12.84 3.03
N THR A 6 10.52 11.67 3.50
CA THR A 6 10.05 11.46 4.87
C THR A 6 10.22 10.00 5.23
N SER A 7 10.30 9.70 6.50
CA SER A 7 10.28 8.33 7.02
C SER A 7 8.95 8.01 7.73
N GLU A 8 8.03 8.96 7.78
CA GLU A 8 6.74 8.80 8.45
C GLU A 8 5.63 8.73 7.41
N PHE A 9 4.83 7.67 7.46
CA PHE A 9 3.76 7.42 6.51
C PHE A 9 2.47 7.07 7.23
N GLU A 10 1.36 7.46 6.61
CA GLU A 10 0.01 7.15 7.09
C GLU A 10 -0.78 6.48 5.98
N PRO A 11 -1.80 5.68 6.33
CA PRO A 11 -2.71 5.15 5.31
C PRO A 11 -3.28 6.28 4.45
N GLY A 12 -3.24 6.08 3.13
CA GLY A 12 -3.67 7.07 2.16
C GLY A 12 -2.53 7.83 1.49
N ASP A 13 -1.35 7.85 2.08
CA ASP A 13 -0.18 8.50 1.46
C ASP A 13 0.23 7.78 0.18
N ILE A 14 0.60 8.56 -0.83
CA ILE A 14 1.15 7.99 -2.06
C ILE A 14 2.67 8.03 -1.97
N THR A 15 3.32 6.92 -2.29
CA THR A 15 4.76 6.75 -2.18
C THR A 15 5.38 6.36 -3.51
N ALA A 16 6.66 6.70 -3.67
CA ALA A 16 7.47 6.27 -4.81
C ALA A 16 8.68 5.51 -4.29
N PHE A 17 8.96 4.37 -4.91
CA PHE A 17 10.10 3.52 -4.54
C PHE A 17 10.54 2.70 -5.75
N TYR A 18 11.78 2.21 -5.72
CA TYR A 18 12.27 1.32 -6.76
C TYR A 18 12.03 -0.15 -6.40
N TYR A 19 11.56 -0.90 -7.39
CA TYR A 19 11.41 -2.35 -7.32
C TYR A 19 11.90 -2.94 -8.63
N ASN A 20 12.93 -3.80 -8.57
CA ASN A 20 13.55 -4.39 -9.75
C ASN A 20 13.90 -3.34 -10.82
N ASN A 21 14.56 -2.26 -10.39
CA ASN A 21 14.98 -1.14 -11.24
C ASN A 21 13.84 -0.35 -11.90
N LYS A 22 12.61 -0.57 -11.47
CA LYS A 22 11.46 0.21 -11.91
C LYS A 22 10.99 1.12 -10.80
N LEU A 23 10.67 2.35 -11.15
CA LEU A 23 10.06 3.26 -10.20
C LEU A 23 8.57 2.95 -10.12
N LEU A 24 8.11 2.59 -8.94
CA LEU A 24 6.71 2.30 -8.68
C LEU A 24 6.12 3.38 -7.82
N VAL A 25 4.85 3.70 -8.10
CA VAL A 25 4.06 4.63 -7.30
C VAL A 25 2.88 3.85 -6.74
N ARG A 26 2.78 3.78 -5.42
CA ARG A 26 1.74 3.00 -4.73
C ARG A 26 1.25 3.77 -3.52
N ARG A 27 0.04 3.45 -3.10
CA ARG A 27 -0.58 4.07 -1.93
C ARG A 27 -0.31 3.23 -0.69
N VAL A 28 0.08 3.88 0.41
CA VAL A 28 0.18 3.21 1.71
C VAL A 28 -1.22 2.86 2.20
N ILE A 29 -1.42 1.59 2.54
CA ILE A 29 -2.71 1.10 3.03
C ILE A 29 -2.63 0.76 4.52
N CYS A 30 -1.50 0.18 4.95
CA CYS A 30 -1.31 -0.21 6.35
C CYS A 30 0.12 0.08 6.75
N THR A 31 0.29 0.65 7.94
CA THR A 31 1.62 0.95 8.47
C THR A 31 2.06 -0.10 9.48
N GLY A 32 3.36 -0.12 9.77
CA GLY A 32 3.94 -1.08 10.71
C GLY A 32 3.29 -0.98 12.10
N GLY A 33 3.04 -2.14 12.68
CA GLY A 33 2.36 -2.27 13.97
C GLY A 33 0.88 -2.58 13.86
N SER A 34 0.31 -2.57 12.65
CA SER A 34 -1.10 -2.88 12.41
C SER A 34 -1.25 -4.10 11.53
N GLN A 35 -2.43 -4.70 11.54
CA GLN A 35 -2.72 -5.81 10.65
C GLN A 35 -3.76 -5.40 9.60
N ILE A 36 -3.65 -6.00 8.44
CA ILE A 36 -4.51 -5.73 7.30
C ILE A 36 -5.24 -6.99 6.88
N THR A 37 -6.49 -6.84 6.49
CA THR A 37 -7.26 -7.85 5.79
C THR A 37 -7.81 -7.24 4.51
N VAL A 38 -7.61 -7.94 3.39
CA VAL A 38 -8.29 -7.58 2.14
C VAL A 38 -9.32 -8.67 1.89
N GLU A 39 -10.58 -8.28 1.81
CA GLU A 39 -11.68 -9.21 1.62
C GLU A 39 -11.84 -9.58 0.15
N LYS A 40 -12.63 -10.61 -0.13
CA LYS A 40 -12.82 -11.12 -1.50
C LYS A 40 -13.39 -10.08 -2.45
N ASP A 41 -14.19 -9.16 -1.94
CA ASP A 41 -14.75 -8.06 -2.74
C ASP A 41 -13.78 -6.88 -2.91
N GLY A 42 -12.60 -6.95 -2.27
CA GLY A 42 -11.60 -5.89 -2.29
C GLY A 42 -11.69 -4.88 -1.16
N SER A 43 -12.66 -5.02 -0.27
CA SER A 43 -12.75 -4.15 0.92
C SER A 43 -11.57 -4.39 1.84
N VAL A 44 -11.05 -3.32 2.44
CA VAL A 44 -9.88 -3.36 3.31
C VAL A 44 -10.28 -3.09 4.75
N LEU A 45 -9.74 -3.90 5.66
CA LEU A 45 -9.86 -3.69 7.10
C LEU A 45 -8.47 -3.50 7.69
N ILE A 46 -8.32 -2.47 8.51
CA ILE A 46 -7.09 -2.23 9.27
C ILE A 46 -7.43 -2.43 10.76
N ASP A 47 -6.74 -3.37 11.40
CA ASP A 47 -7.03 -3.74 12.80
C ASP A 47 -8.53 -4.01 13.00
N GLU A 48 -9.12 -4.74 12.03
CA GLU A 48 -10.54 -5.12 11.99
C GLU A 48 -11.53 -3.97 11.77
N GLN A 49 -11.03 -2.77 11.47
CA GLN A 49 -11.89 -1.63 11.18
C GLN A 49 -11.90 -1.33 9.68
N PRO A 50 -13.07 -1.11 9.08
CA PRO A 50 -13.14 -0.79 7.66
C PRO A 50 -12.35 0.48 7.34
N LEU A 51 -11.53 0.41 6.28
CA LEU A 51 -10.82 1.56 5.77
C LEU A 51 -11.68 2.23 4.70
N ASP A 52 -11.90 3.55 4.87
CA ASP A 52 -12.57 4.33 3.85
C ASP A 52 -11.58 4.65 2.73
N GLU A 53 -11.94 4.28 1.50
CA GLU A 53 -11.08 4.42 0.34
C GLU A 53 -11.78 5.21 -0.77
N PRO A 54 -12.02 6.53 -0.57
CA PRO A 54 -12.78 7.33 -1.53
C PRO A 54 -12.07 7.56 -2.86
N TYR A 55 -10.76 7.30 -2.92
CA TYR A 55 -9.95 7.42 -4.14
C TYR A 55 -10.18 6.28 -5.12
N LEU A 56 -10.88 5.22 -4.74
CA LEU A 56 -11.13 4.08 -5.62
C LEU A 56 -12.37 4.30 -6.47
N THR A 57 -12.28 3.95 -7.76
CA THR A 57 -13.44 3.82 -8.62
C THR A 57 -14.03 2.42 -8.54
N GLU A 58 -13.20 1.41 -8.34
CA GLU A 58 -13.62 0.02 -8.19
C GLU A 58 -12.82 -0.65 -7.09
N LYS A 59 -13.49 -1.52 -6.33
CA LYS A 59 -12.84 -2.42 -5.40
C LYS A 59 -12.58 -3.74 -6.10
N SER A 60 -11.44 -4.37 -5.79
CA SER A 60 -11.10 -5.70 -6.29
C SER A 60 -10.02 -6.28 -5.38
N ILE A 61 -10.10 -7.57 -5.12
CA ILE A 61 -9.00 -8.24 -4.45
C ILE A 61 -7.78 -8.34 -5.38
N GLY A 62 -8.01 -8.32 -6.69
CA GLY A 62 -6.95 -8.32 -7.70
C GLY A 62 -6.02 -9.50 -7.58
N GLN A 63 -4.73 -9.25 -7.87
CA GLN A 63 -3.69 -10.26 -7.76
C GLN A 63 -3.24 -10.35 -6.30
N CYS A 64 -3.53 -11.46 -5.66
CA CYS A 64 -3.27 -11.64 -4.23
C CYS A 64 -3.00 -13.11 -3.94
N ASP A 65 -1.88 -13.39 -3.28
CA ASP A 65 -1.55 -14.72 -2.79
C ASP A 65 -1.28 -14.73 -1.28
N LEU A 66 -1.55 -13.62 -0.61
CA LEU A 66 -1.40 -13.54 0.85
C LEU A 66 -2.60 -14.13 1.57
N GLU A 67 -2.33 -14.67 2.74
CA GLU A 67 -3.35 -15.04 3.71
C GLU A 67 -3.56 -13.89 4.68
N PHE A 68 -4.80 -13.65 5.07
CA PHE A 68 -5.17 -12.58 5.99
C PHE A 68 -5.76 -13.14 7.28
N PRO A 69 -5.68 -12.43 8.42
CA PRO A 69 -5.06 -11.12 8.55
C PRO A 69 -3.53 -11.18 8.42
N TYR A 70 -2.93 -10.14 7.88
CA TYR A 70 -1.48 -10.02 7.73
C TYR A 70 -0.97 -8.90 8.63
N TYR A 71 -0.05 -9.22 9.53
CA TYR A 71 0.56 -8.23 10.41
C TYR A 71 1.74 -7.55 9.72
N VAL A 72 1.72 -6.23 9.66
CA VAL A 72 2.83 -5.44 9.09
C VAL A 72 3.83 -5.15 10.20
N GLN A 73 5.06 -5.64 10.03
CA GLN A 73 6.11 -5.42 11.01
C GLN A 73 6.48 -3.94 11.12
N PRO A 74 6.87 -3.45 12.31
CA PRO A 74 7.35 -2.08 12.43
C PRO A 74 8.48 -1.76 11.46
N GLY A 75 8.47 -0.53 10.93
CA GLY A 75 9.45 -0.10 9.94
C GLY A 75 9.08 -0.41 8.50
N ASN A 76 7.93 -1.04 8.27
CA ASN A 76 7.45 -1.38 6.93
C ASN A 76 6.08 -0.78 6.68
N VAL A 77 5.71 -0.69 5.41
CA VAL A 77 4.36 -0.31 5.00
C VAL A 77 3.84 -1.32 3.98
N PHE A 78 2.54 -1.55 4.04
CA PHE A 78 1.81 -2.35 3.06
C PHE A 78 1.23 -1.40 2.03
N VAL A 79 1.55 -1.60 0.77
CA VAL A 79 1.15 -0.69 -0.30
C VAL A 79 0.27 -1.38 -1.31
N MET A 80 -0.65 -0.64 -1.91
CA MET A 80 -1.50 -1.12 -2.99
C MET A 80 -1.64 -0.04 -4.04
N GLY A 81 -1.71 -0.46 -5.30
CA GLY A 81 -2.07 0.45 -6.38
C GLY A 81 -3.56 0.75 -6.38
N ASP A 82 -3.96 1.92 -6.86
CA ASP A 82 -5.38 2.28 -6.91
C ASP A 82 -6.13 1.48 -7.98
N ALA A 83 -5.46 1.10 -9.07
CA ALA A 83 -6.04 0.17 -10.06
C ALA A 83 -6.00 -1.26 -9.51
N ARG A 84 -6.86 -1.54 -8.54
CA ARG A 84 -6.83 -2.75 -7.71
C ARG A 84 -6.87 -4.05 -8.49
N ALA A 85 -7.59 -4.09 -9.60
CA ALA A 85 -7.74 -5.32 -10.38
C ALA A 85 -6.44 -5.76 -11.07
N VAL A 86 -5.54 -4.83 -11.35
CA VAL A 86 -4.35 -5.11 -12.17
C VAL A 86 -3.03 -4.78 -11.49
N SER A 87 -3.05 -4.04 -10.40
CA SER A 87 -1.82 -3.61 -9.73
C SER A 87 -1.07 -4.80 -9.13
N MET A 88 0.25 -4.77 -9.26
CA MET A 88 1.16 -5.67 -8.56
C MET A 88 1.74 -4.91 -7.38
N ASP A 89 1.51 -5.41 -6.18
CA ASP A 89 1.85 -4.69 -4.95
C ASP A 89 2.01 -5.65 -3.76
N SER A 90 1.89 -5.14 -2.54
CA SER A 90 2.11 -5.94 -1.33
C SER A 90 1.16 -7.12 -1.16
N ARG A 91 0.06 -7.18 -1.92
CA ARG A 91 -0.84 -8.34 -1.91
C ARG A 91 -0.18 -9.60 -2.46
N LEU A 92 0.89 -9.44 -3.23
CA LEU A 92 1.70 -10.55 -3.70
C LEU A 92 2.92 -10.72 -2.80
N THR A 93 3.16 -11.93 -2.32
CA THR A 93 4.33 -12.21 -1.45
C THR A 93 5.64 -11.83 -2.13
N GLU A 94 5.71 -11.98 -3.45
CA GLU A 94 6.89 -11.61 -4.22
C GLU A 94 7.23 -10.13 -4.09
N ASN A 95 6.22 -9.25 -4.10
CA ASN A 95 6.44 -7.82 -3.91
C ASN A 95 6.66 -7.49 -2.44
N GLY A 96 5.82 -8.02 -1.57
CA GLY A 96 5.92 -7.87 -0.13
C GLY A 96 5.66 -6.45 0.36
N VAL A 97 5.87 -6.28 1.67
CA VAL A 97 5.84 -4.95 2.30
C VAL A 97 7.12 -4.20 1.96
N ILE A 98 7.07 -2.88 2.06
CA ILE A 98 8.19 -2.01 1.69
C ILE A 98 8.77 -1.40 2.96
N PRO A 99 10.06 -1.62 3.25
CA PRO A 99 10.72 -0.90 4.34
C PRO A 99 10.69 0.60 4.09
N THR A 100 10.40 1.37 5.13
CA THR A 100 10.25 2.82 4.97
C THR A 100 11.54 3.49 4.47
N ASP A 101 12.71 2.93 4.79
CA ASP A 101 13.98 3.48 4.34
C ASP A 101 14.24 3.26 2.84
N ARG A 102 13.46 2.40 2.18
CA ARG A 102 13.55 2.18 0.73
C ARG A 102 12.64 3.12 -0.05
N ILE A 103 11.76 3.85 0.62
CA ILE A 103 10.83 4.76 -0.04
C ILE A 103 11.55 6.08 -0.31
N LEU A 104 11.52 6.53 -1.57
CA LEU A 104 12.14 7.78 -1.99
C LEU A 104 11.45 8.98 -1.36
N GLY A 105 10.13 8.93 -1.26
CA GLY A 105 9.38 10.01 -0.67
C GLY A 105 7.88 9.84 -0.81
N LYS A 106 7.17 10.75 -0.18
CA LYS A 106 5.73 10.89 -0.30
C LYS A 106 5.44 11.75 -1.51
N VAL A 107 4.57 11.27 -2.38
CA VAL A 107 4.21 11.97 -3.61
C VAL A 107 3.08 12.95 -3.31
N LEU A 108 3.33 14.21 -3.64
CA LEU A 108 2.34 15.28 -3.54
C LEU A 108 1.97 15.73 -4.94
N PHE A 109 0.68 15.91 -5.18
CA PHE A 109 0.20 16.44 -6.45
C PHE A 109 -0.04 17.93 -6.29
N VAL A 110 0.57 18.70 -7.18
CA VAL A 110 0.45 20.15 -7.18
C VAL A 110 -0.32 20.54 -8.45
N ASN A 111 -1.40 21.29 -8.25
CA ASN A 111 -2.21 21.81 -9.35
C ASN A 111 -1.74 23.19 -9.78
#